data_8fe5bb7ebddf6e3d02799fc49c0c48b7
#
_entry.id   8fe5bb7ebddf6e3d02799fc49c0c48b7
#
_cell.length_a   1.000
_cell.length_b   1.000
_cell.length_c   1.000
_cell.angle_alpha   90.00
_cell.angle_beta   90.00
_cell.angle_gamma   90.00
#
_symmetry.space_group_name_H-M   'P 1'
#
loop_
_entity.id
_entity.type
_entity.pdbx_description
1 polymer ?
#
loop_
_entity_poly.entity_id
_entity_poly.type
_entity_poly.pdbx_seq_one_letter_code
_entity_poly.pdbx_strand_id
1 'polypeptide(L)'
;GSVSAHGPRPGSSPYTSTQYAITGLTKSLSLDGRRYDIACGQIDIGNALTEMAQPMTEGVPQADGSIRAEAVMDVAHVATSVLHMAELPLDANVQFITVMAPKMPFIGRG
;
A
#
# COMPACT_ATOMS: atom_id res chain seq x y z
N GLY A 1 3.41 -0.58 -3.24
CA GLY A 1 2.86 -1.68 -2.43
C GLY A 1 1.40 -1.50 -2.09
N SER A 2 0.91 -2.32 -1.22
CA SER A 2 -0.48 -2.36 -0.79
C SER A 2 -0.54 -2.68 0.70
N VAL A 3 -1.63 -2.31 1.36
CA VAL A 3 -1.92 -2.77 2.73
C VAL A 3 -2.00 -4.30 2.80
N SER A 4 -2.19 -4.99 1.69
CA SER A 4 -2.07 -6.46 1.61
C SER A 4 -0.65 -6.97 1.88
N ALA A 5 0.36 -6.10 1.93
CA ALA A 5 1.69 -6.43 2.44
C ALA A 5 1.74 -6.56 3.97
N HIS A 6 0.66 -6.25 4.66
CA HIS A 6 0.54 -6.30 6.12
C HIS A 6 -0.56 -7.26 6.59
N GLY A 7 -1.62 -7.41 5.79
CA GLY A 7 -2.74 -8.30 6.13
C GLY A 7 -3.44 -8.79 4.87
N PRO A 8 -3.60 -10.11 4.72
CA PRO A 8 -4.23 -10.69 3.53
C PRO A 8 -5.75 -10.57 3.56
N ARG A 9 -6.35 -10.73 2.38
CA ARG A 9 -7.79 -11.00 2.21
C ARG A 9 -8.01 -12.46 1.87
N PRO A 10 -9.19 -13.01 2.14
CA PRO A 10 -9.52 -14.36 1.69
C PRO A 10 -9.34 -14.53 0.17
N GLY A 11 -8.70 -15.61 -0.25
CA GLY A 11 -8.50 -15.92 -1.66
C GLY A 11 -7.47 -15.07 -2.40
N SER A 12 -6.62 -14.34 -1.68
CA SER A 12 -5.67 -13.37 -2.27
C SER A 12 -4.21 -13.79 -2.20
N SER A 13 -3.90 -15.07 -2.02
CA SER A 13 -2.52 -15.52 -1.81
C SER A 13 -1.54 -15.10 -2.92
N PRO A 14 -1.85 -15.14 -4.22
CA PRO A 14 -0.92 -14.66 -5.24
C PRO A 14 -0.65 -13.16 -5.10
N TYR A 15 -1.70 -12.36 -4.96
CA TYR A 15 -1.60 -10.92 -4.80
C TYR A 15 -0.83 -10.56 -3.53
N THR A 16 -1.19 -11.16 -2.39
CA THR A 16 -0.53 -10.91 -1.11
C THR A 16 0.94 -11.28 -1.17
N SER A 17 1.29 -12.41 -1.78
CA SER A 17 2.69 -12.83 -1.92
C SER A 17 3.51 -11.83 -2.72
N THR A 18 2.97 -11.31 -3.83
CA THR A 18 3.67 -10.30 -4.63
C THR A 18 3.85 -8.99 -3.88
N GLN A 19 2.86 -8.60 -3.07
CA GLN A 19 2.94 -7.37 -2.26
C GLN A 19 3.98 -7.49 -1.15
N TYR A 20 4.10 -8.64 -0.50
CA TYR A 20 5.18 -8.90 0.47
C TYR A 20 6.56 -8.91 -0.19
N ALA A 21 6.67 -9.42 -1.42
CA ALA A 21 7.91 -9.41 -2.19
C ALA A 21 8.44 -7.99 -2.43
N ILE A 22 7.56 -7.02 -2.64
CA ILE A 22 7.92 -5.60 -2.80
C ILE A 22 8.64 -5.08 -1.54
N THR A 23 8.20 -5.46 -0.35
CA THR A 23 8.88 -5.06 0.90
C THR A 23 10.33 -5.60 0.94
N GLY A 24 10.54 -6.84 0.54
CA GLY A 24 11.89 -7.42 0.44
C GLY A 24 12.77 -6.66 -0.56
N LEU A 25 12.21 -6.36 -1.73
CA LEU A 25 12.91 -5.59 -2.76
C LEU A 25 13.28 -4.19 -2.26
N THR A 26 12.35 -3.48 -1.62
CA THR A 26 12.58 -2.14 -1.08
C THR A 26 13.74 -2.14 -0.08
N LYS A 27 13.77 -3.10 0.83
CA LYS A 27 14.84 -3.21 1.83
C LYS A 27 16.20 -3.51 1.17
N SER A 28 16.22 -4.39 0.18
CA SER A 28 17.44 -4.71 -0.57
C SER A 28 17.98 -3.49 -1.34
N LEU A 29 17.12 -2.79 -2.05
CA LEU A 29 17.50 -1.58 -2.80
C LEU A 29 17.94 -0.45 -1.86
N SER A 30 17.32 -0.33 -0.69
CA SER A 30 17.74 0.64 0.32
C SER A 30 19.16 0.37 0.81
N LEU A 31 19.51 -0.90 1.01
CA LEU A 31 20.86 -1.30 1.40
C LEU A 31 21.88 -1.08 0.28
N ASP A 32 21.59 -1.59 -0.90
CA ASP A 32 22.51 -1.55 -2.03
C ASP A 32 22.72 -0.13 -2.57
N GLY A 33 21.72 0.73 -2.46
CA GLY A 33 21.74 2.10 -2.96
C GLY A 33 22.58 3.07 -2.12
N ARG A 34 22.86 2.73 -0.85
CA ARG A 34 23.55 3.65 0.07
C ARG A 34 24.86 4.21 -0.47
N ARG A 35 25.69 3.37 -1.05
CA ARG A 35 26.99 3.78 -1.58
C ARG A 35 26.89 4.63 -2.85
N TYR A 36 25.70 4.75 -3.43
CA TYR A 36 25.43 5.55 -4.63
C TYR A 36 24.56 6.78 -4.33
N ASP A 37 24.33 7.11 -3.07
CA ASP A 37 23.42 8.17 -2.64
C ASP A 37 22.00 8.00 -3.20
N ILE A 38 21.53 6.75 -3.25
CA ILE A 38 20.17 6.43 -3.69
C ILE A 38 19.32 6.12 -2.46
N ALA A 39 18.29 6.93 -2.24
CA ALA A 39 17.25 6.66 -1.27
C ALA A 39 16.16 5.79 -1.90
N CYS A 40 15.68 4.80 -1.15
CA CYS A 40 14.58 3.94 -1.60
C CYS A 40 13.50 3.93 -0.54
N GLY A 41 12.27 4.22 -0.94
CA GLY A 41 11.11 4.19 -0.07
C GLY A 41 9.99 3.35 -0.66
N GLN A 42 9.04 2.98 0.18
CA GLN A 42 7.86 2.22 -0.21
C GLN A 42 6.60 2.92 0.25
N ILE A 43 5.64 3.03 -0.66
CA ILE A 43 4.27 3.45 -0.32
C ILE A 43 3.35 2.24 -0.42
N ASP A 44 2.62 1.97 0.66
CA ASP A 44 1.58 0.96 0.71
C ASP A 44 0.21 1.63 0.68
N ILE A 45 -0.62 1.22 -0.26
CA ILE A 45 -1.86 1.91 -0.60
C ILE A 45 -3.04 1.03 -0.19
N GLY A 46 -4.04 1.65 0.45
CA GLY A 46 -5.29 1.00 0.82
C GLY A 46 -6.49 1.72 0.21
N ASN A 47 -7.16 1.05 -0.74
CA ASN A 47 -8.44 1.46 -1.33
C ASN A 47 -8.42 2.85 -2.02
N ALA A 48 -7.42 3.12 -2.84
CA ALA A 48 -7.48 4.26 -3.76
C ALA A 48 -8.49 3.96 -4.89
N LEU A 49 -9.36 4.92 -5.19
CA LEU A 49 -10.38 4.75 -6.23
C LEU A 49 -9.74 4.81 -7.62
N THR A 50 -9.73 3.67 -8.28
CA THR A 50 -9.29 3.46 -9.66
C THR A 50 -10.28 2.51 -10.33
N GLU A 51 -10.17 2.28 -11.64
CA GLU A 51 -10.97 1.26 -12.31
C GLU A 51 -10.79 -0.13 -11.67
N MET A 52 -9.57 -0.49 -11.31
CA MET A 52 -9.26 -1.75 -10.65
C MET A 52 -9.91 -1.87 -9.27
N ALA A 53 -10.06 -0.75 -8.56
CA ALA A 53 -10.64 -0.70 -7.22
C ALA A 53 -12.16 -0.48 -7.22
N GLN A 54 -12.79 -0.28 -8.38
CA GLN A 54 -14.23 -0.03 -8.50
C GLN A 54 -15.09 -1.09 -7.79
N PRO A 55 -14.77 -2.41 -7.86
CA PRO A 55 -15.55 -3.42 -7.15
C PRO A 55 -15.62 -3.22 -5.62
N MET A 56 -14.66 -2.51 -5.01
CA MET A 56 -14.68 -2.22 -3.58
C MET A 56 -15.87 -1.35 -3.16
N THR A 57 -16.40 -0.53 -4.07
CA THR A 57 -17.58 0.32 -3.83
C THR A 57 -18.87 -0.47 -3.91
N GLU A 58 -18.87 -1.64 -4.53
CA GLU A 58 -20.04 -2.50 -4.73
C GLU A 58 -20.09 -3.62 -3.69
N GLY A 59 -18.97 -4.24 -3.35
CA GLY A 59 -18.85 -5.27 -2.35
C GLY A 59 -17.69 -6.22 -2.64
N VAL A 60 -16.92 -6.51 -1.60
CA VAL A 60 -15.78 -7.43 -1.66
C VAL A 60 -15.79 -8.37 -0.44
N PRO A 61 -15.17 -9.56 -0.55
CA PRO A 61 -15.07 -10.49 0.57
C PRO A 61 -14.34 -9.91 1.77
N GLN A 62 -14.92 -10.12 2.94
CA GLN A 62 -14.34 -9.72 4.22
C GLN A 62 -13.74 -10.93 4.94
N ALA A 63 -12.94 -10.68 5.97
CA ALA A 63 -12.29 -11.74 6.77
C ALA A 63 -13.31 -12.68 7.43
N ASP A 64 -14.50 -12.20 7.77
CA ASP A 64 -15.57 -13.00 8.36
C ASP A 64 -16.43 -13.77 7.35
N GLY A 65 -16.09 -13.71 6.06
CA GLY A 65 -16.80 -14.36 4.97
C GLY A 65 -17.96 -13.54 4.39
N SER A 66 -18.30 -12.41 4.97
CA SER A 66 -19.35 -11.53 4.42
C SER A 66 -18.83 -10.77 3.20
N ILE A 67 -19.76 -10.21 2.43
CA ILE A 67 -19.45 -9.34 1.29
C ILE A 67 -19.97 -7.96 1.61
N ARG A 68 -19.09 -6.96 1.64
CA ARG A 68 -19.44 -5.58 1.98
C ARG A 68 -18.69 -4.61 1.08
N ALA A 69 -19.32 -3.46 0.80
CA ALA A 69 -18.65 -2.33 0.20
C ALA A 69 -17.60 -1.77 1.18
N GLU A 70 -16.48 -1.29 0.64
CA GLU A 70 -15.43 -0.67 1.43
C GLU A 70 -15.25 0.80 1.05
N ALA A 71 -14.89 1.60 2.04
CA ALA A 71 -14.51 2.99 1.80
C ALA A 71 -13.30 3.08 0.89
N VAL A 72 -13.28 4.09 0.04
CA VAL A 72 -12.18 4.40 -0.87
C VAL A 72 -11.75 5.85 -0.67
N MET A 73 -10.54 6.17 -1.11
CA MET A 73 -10.02 7.54 -1.14
C MET A 73 -9.74 7.98 -2.57
N ASP A 74 -9.67 9.29 -2.80
CA ASP A 74 -9.24 9.83 -4.08
C ASP A 74 -7.78 9.44 -4.35
N VAL A 75 -7.51 8.94 -5.55
CA VAL A 75 -6.15 8.55 -5.97
C VAL A 75 -5.16 9.72 -5.93
N ALA A 76 -5.64 10.96 -5.99
CA ALA A 76 -4.80 12.16 -5.87
C ALA A 76 -4.00 12.20 -4.57
N HIS A 77 -4.52 11.62 -3.48
CA HIS A 77 -3.80 11.55 -2.20
C HIS A 77 -2.55 10.66 -2.30
N VAL A 78 -2.62 9.61 -3.10
CA VAL A 78 -1.45 8.76 -3.38
C VAL A 78 -0.40 9.53 -4.16
N ALA A 79 -0.80 10.25 -5.21
CA ALA A 79 0.11 11.06 -6.01
C ALA A 79 0.81 12.14 -5.19
N THR A 80 0.07 12.83 -4.31
CA THR A 80 0.62 13.84 -3.40
C THR A 80 1.65 13.22 -2.44
N SER A 81 1.38 12.04 -1.92
CA SER A 81 2.29 11.33 -1.03
C SER A 81 3.59 10.92 -1.74
N VAL A 82 3.49 10.42 -2.97
CA VAL A 82 4.67 10.07 -3.78
C VAL A 82 5.51 11.31 -4.07
N LEU A 83 4.88 12.42 -4.42
CA LEU A 83 5.57 13.68 -4.67
C LEU A 83 6.33 14.15 -3.42
N HIS A 84 5.70 14.08 -2.25
CA HIS A 84 6.36 14.40 -0.98
C HIS A 84 7.60 13.54 -0.75
N MET A 85 7.51 12.23 -0.96
CA MET A 85 8.64 11.33 -0.81
C MET A 85 9.78 11.68 -1.77
N ALA A 86 9.45 12.01 -3.03
CA ALA A 86 10.41 12.32 -4.07
C ALA A 86 11.10 13.67 -3.88
N GLU A 87 10.46 14.63 -3.21
CA GLU A 87 10.98 15.98 -3.00
C GLU A 87 11.88 16.11 -1.77
N LEU A 88 12.00 15.07 -0.96
CA LEU A 88 12.89 15.09 0.20
C LEU A 88 14.37 15.23 -0.24
N PRO A 89 15.18 15.99 0.50
CA PRO A 89 16.62 16.03 0.25
C PRO A 89 17.26 14.68 0.54
N LEU A 90 18.46 14.43 -0.01
CA LEU A 90 19.13 13.14 0.07
C LEU A 90 19.51 12.70 1.49
N ASP A 91 19.49 13.59 2.47
CA ASP A 91 19.74 13.24 3.88
C ASP A 91 18.49 12.71 4.61
N ALA A 92 17.35 12.69 3.95
CA ALA A 92 16.08 12.20 4.51
C ALA A 92 15.37 11.26 3.53
N ASN A 93 14.78 10.21 4.07
CA ASN A 93 13.99 9.26 3.28
C ASN A 93 12.76 8.83 4.05
N VAL A 94 11.61 8.81 3.39
CA VAL A 94 10.44 8.09 3.89
C VAL A 94 10.61 6.62 3.51
N GLN A 95 11.09 5.82 4.45
CA GLN A 95 11.37 4.39 4.19
C GLN A 95 10.10 3.60 3.92
N PHE A 96 9.07 3.82 4.72
CA PHE A 96 7.75 3.23 4.56
C PHE A 96 6.67 4.25 4.90
N ILE A 97 5.62 4.30 4.08
CA ILE A 97 4.43 5.11 4.34
C ILE A 97 3.20 4.31 3.92
N THR A 98 2.16 4.35 4.75
CA THR A 98 0.86 3.76 4.44
C THR A 98 -0.16 4.87 4.24
N VAL A 99 -0.80 4.87 3.07
CA VAL A 99 -1.86 5.82 2.72
C VAL A 99 -3.12 5.02 2.43
N MET A 100 -4.15 5.24 3.22
CA MET A 100 -5.35 4.41 3.14
C MET A 100 -6.62 5.20 3.43
N ALA A 101 -7.75 4.74 2.93
CA ALA A 101 -9.04 5.27 3.34
C ALA A 101 -9.27 4.95 4.82
N PRO A 102 -9.53 5.96 5.69
CA PRO A 102 -9.55 5.73 7.13
C PRO A 102 -10.69 4.81 7.60
N LYS A 103 -11.75 4.71 6.81
CA LYS A 103 -12.92 3.87 7.14
C LYS A 103 -12.87 2.48 6.50
N MET A 104 -11.83 2.16 5.74
CA MET A 104 -11.68 0.80 5.23
C MET A 104 -11.31 -0.16 6.35
N PRO A 105 -11.72 -1.44 6.27
CA PRO A 105 -11.33 -2.44 7.27
C PRO A 105 -9.85 -2.80 7.11
N PHE A 106 -9.05 -2.48 8.11
CA PHE A 106 -7.63 -2.82 8.18
C PHE A 106 -7.23 -3.07 9.63
N ILE A 107 -7.12 -2.01 10.45
CA ILE A 107 -6.92 -2.17 11.90
C ILE A 107 -8.21 -2.70 12.51
N GLY A 108 -8.11 -3.71 13.36
CA GLY A 108 -9.26 -4.37 13.98
C GLY A 108 -9.98 -5.38 13.09
N ARG A 109 -9.43 -5.70 11.93
CA ARG A 109 -9.92 -6.78 11.08
C ARG A 109 -9.66 -8.10 11.78
N GLY A 110 -10.73 -8.82 12.09
CA GLY A 110 -10.68 -10.08 12.80
C GLY A 110 -10.12 -11.26 12.03
#